data_37abd550979b7f0cc2ce3a5eb147be87
#
_entry.id   37abd550979b7f0cc2ce3a5eb147be87
#
_cell.length_a   1.000
_cell.length_b   1.000
_cell.length_c   1.000
_cell.angle_alpha   90.00
_cell.angle_beta   90.00
_cell.angle_gamma   90.00
#
_symmetry.space_group_name_H-M   'P 1'
#
loop_
_entity.id
_entity.type
_entity.pdbx_description
1 polymer ?
#
loop_
_entity_poly.entity_id
_entity_poly.type
_entity_poly.pdbx_seq_one_letter_code
_entity_poly.pdbx_strand_id
1 'polypeptide(L)'
;MDKVLELDAVSRDFTSGIFRTRTTRAVDRVSFALERGRTFGLVGNSGCGKTTLSRMITRVLRPTSGTIRFEGEDIAGFDRRQCKAYHRRVQIIFQNPEASLDPSMRIRDSLLEAMAIHHLGESKEARMEKIQATLRQVGLPDYLLSRYPHQISGGEGQRLVICRALLLEPEVLLLDEPTSMLDVSVQASIMNLLRDLQQELGLTYLYITHDIELLGWISHTIGVMQKGRLVEVGSRDQVMEAPVHPYTKELLYSYTHWEGGAAP
;
A
#
# COMPACT_ATOMS: atom_id res chain seq x y z
N MET A 1 -19.87 10.69 -2.01
CA MET A 1 -18.99 9.57 -2.39
C MET A 1 -18.80 8.67 -1.19
N ASP A 2 -18.84 7.36 -1.37
CA ASP A 2 -18.76 6.38 -0.27
C ASP A 2 -17.31 6.25 0.21
N LYS A 3 -17.05 6.70 1.44
CA LYS A 3 -15.71 6.67 2.05
C LYS A 3 -15.55 5.37 2.83
N VAL A 4 -14.53 4.58 2.51
CA VAL A 4 -14.25 3.33 3.20
C VAL A 4 -13.28 3.53 4.37
N LEU A 5 -12.33 4.47 4.25
CA LEU A 5 -11.34 4.77 5.29
C LEU A 5 -11.14 6.28 5.37
N GLU A 6 -11.16 6.82 6.58
CA GLU A 6 -10.99 8.26 6.84
C GLU A 6 -9.95 8.50 7.91
N LEU A 7 -9.06 9.46 7.66
CA LEU A 7 -8.12 9.99 8.62
C LEU A 7 -8.54 11.41 8.99
N ASP A 8 -8.60 11.72 10.28
CA ASP A 8 -9.00 13.02 10.79
C ASP A 8 -7.94 13.54 11.76
N ALA A 9 -7.20 14.56 11.32
CA ALA A 9 -6.13 15.24 12.05
C ALA A 9 -5.11 14.30 12.72
N VAL A 10 -4.77 13.18 12.03
CA VAL A 10 -3.91 12.12 12.57
C VAL A 10 -2.49 12.63 12.73
N SER A 11 -1.92 12.45 13.93
CA SER A 11 -0.53 12.81 14.23
C SER A 11 0.22 11.65 14.89
N ARG A 12 1.54 11.60 14.67
CA ARG A 12 2.42 10.65 15.35
C ARG A 12 3.72 11.31 15.76
N ASP A 13 3.98 11.26 17.06
CA ASP A 13 5.22 11.68 17.70
C ASP A 13 6.02 10.46 18.13
N PHE A 14 7.34 10.48 17.88
CA PHE A 14 8.31 9.52 18.40
C PHE A 14 9.20 10.21 19.41
N THR A 15 9.35 9.59 20.55
CA THR A 15 10.21 10.09 21.63
C THR A 15 11.44 9.19 21.74
N SER A 16 12.63 9.77 21.68
CA SER A 16 13.91 9.08 21.79
C SER A 16 14.81 9.75 22.82
N GLY A 17 15.66 8.94 23.49
CA GLY A 17 16.64 9.40 24.47
C GLY A 17 16.24 9.08 25.91
N ILE A 18 17.24 8.61 26.71
CA ILE A 18 17.08 8.27 28.14
C ILE A 18 17.30 9.50 29.03
N PHE A 19 18.27 10.37 28.68
CA PHE A 19 18.63 11.54 29.49
C PHE A 19 18.19 12.89 28.91
N ARG A 20 18.04 12.96 27.57
CA ARG A 20 17.46 14.11 26.87
C ARG A 20 16.42 13.62 25.91
N THR A 21 15.18 13.77 26.29
CA THR A 21 14.02 13.39 25.50
C THR A 21 13.89 14.30 24.28
N ARG A 22 14.12 13.75 23.09
CA ARG A 22 13.86 14.43 21.83
C ARG A 22 12.58 13.88 21.23
N THR A 23 11.61 14.73 21.00
CA THR A 23 10.38 14.38 20.31
C THR A 23 10.50 14.76 18.84
N THR A 24 10.28 13.78 17.95
CA THR A 24 10.24 13.99 16.50
C THR A 24 8.80 13.70 16.02
N ARG A 25 8.17 14.71 15.44
CA ARG A 25 6.84 14.55 14.84
C ARG A 25 6.98 14.02 13.43
N ALA A 26 6.63 12.75 13.26
CA ALA A 26 6.71 12.06 11.96
C ALA A 26 5.47 12.28 11.08
N VAL A 27 4.30 12.48 11.70
CA VAL A 27 3.03 12.80 11.04
C VAL A 27 2.35 13.90 11.84
N ASP A 28 1.89 14.95 11.18
CA ASP A 28 1.31 16.14 11.81
C ASP A 28 -0.03 16.53 11.17
N ARG A 29 -1.11 16.20 11.86
CA ARG A 29 -2.52 16.52 11.54
C ARG A 29 -2.92 16.19 10.10
N VAL A 30 -2.57 14.99 9.66
CA VAL A 30 -2.92 14.50 8.32
C VAL A 30 -4.39 14.09 8.29
N SER A 31 -5.12 14.62 7.31
CA SER A 31 -6.53 14.30 7.06
C SER A 31 -6.77 14.03 5.58
N PHE A 32 -7.36 12.87 5.26
CA PHE A 32 -7.87 12.51 3.94
C PHE A 32 -8.81 11.31 4.05
N ALA A 33 -9.47 10.97 2.95
CA ALA A 33 -10.34 9.81 2.88
C ALA A 33 -10.04 8.97 1.64
N LEU A 34 -10.24 7.65 1.76
CA LEU A 34 -10.24 6.72 0.64
C LEU A 34 -11.69 6.47 0.20
N GLU A 35 -11.96 6.73 -1.08
CA GLU A 35 -13.25 6.46 -1.71
C GLU A 35 -13.26 5.04 -2.29
N ARG A 36 -14.39 4.31 -2.09
CA ARG A 36 -14.51 2.93 -2.59
C ARG A 36 -14.24 2.84 -4.09
N GLY A 37 -13.48 1.80 -4.48
CA GLY A 37 -13.14 1.52 -5.86
C GLY A 37 -12.19 2.54 -6.50
N ARG A 38 -11.60 3.46 -5.72
CA ARG A 38 -10.70 4.50 -6.21
C ARG A 38 -9.29 4.38 -5.63
N THR A 39 -8.35 5.02 -6.30
CA THR A 39 -6.96 5.13 -5.85
C THR A 39 -6.71 6.53 -5.29
N PHE A 40 -6.27 6.59 -4.03
CA PHE A 40 -5.63 7.76 -3.46
C PHE A 40 -4.12 7.56 -3.54
N GLY A 41 -3.44 8.39 -4.31
CA GLY A 41 -1.98 8.43 -4.41
C GLY A 41 -1.38 9.29 -3.31
N LEU A 42 -0.36 8.83 -2.62
CA LEU A 42 0.38 9.60 -1.63
C LEU A 42 1.85 9.69 -2.02
N VAL A 43 2.32 10.90 -2.36
CA VAL A 43 3.70 11.16 -2.77
C VAL A 43 4.44 12.05 -1.79
N GLY A 44 5.76 11.93 -1.76
CA GLY A 44 6.67 12.79 -1.01
C GLY A 44 8.03 12.15 -0.84
N ASN A 45 9.04 12.94 -0.50
CA ASN A 45 10.41 12.48 -0.33
C ASN A 45 10.55 11.42 0.78
N SER A 46 11.64 10.64 0.72
CA SER A 46 11.95 9.66 1.76
C SER A 46 11.96 10.32 3.16
N GLY A 47 11.40 9.63 4.15
CA GLY A 47 11.32 10.12 5.53
C GLY A 47 10.25 11.20 5.79
N CYS A 48 9.40 11.57 4.83
CA CYS A 48 8.33 12.54 5.07
C CYS A 48 7.14 12.01 5.89
N GLY A 49 7.11 10.70 6.25
CA GLY A 49 6.10 10.11 7.13
C GLY A 49 5.13 9.12 6.49
N LYS A 50 5.22 8.83 5.18
CA LYS A 50 4.30 7.92 4.45
C LYS A 50 4.21 6.52 5.06
N THR A 51 5.34 5.87 5.30
CA THR A 51 5.37 4.54 5.93
C THR A 51 4.88 4.57 7.40
N THR A 52 5.07 5.68 8.11
CA THR A 52 4.48 5.85 9.44
C THR A 52 2.96 5.89 9.35
N LEU A 53 2.43 6.55 8.33
CA LEU A 53 1.00 6.65 8.07
C LEU A 53 0.40 5.28 7.74
N SER A 54 1.03 4.50 6.84
CA SER A 54 0.58 3.14 6.50
C SER A 54 0.58 2.22 7.73
N ARG A 55 1.59 2.33 8.60
CA ARG A 55 1.64 1.59 9.87
C ARG A 55 0.55 1.99 10.87
N MET A 56 0.10 3.25 10.86
CA MET A 56 -1.03 3.66 11.69
C MET A 56 -2.35 3.14 11.14
N ILE A 57 -2.55 3.19 9.84
CA ILE A 57 -3.73 2.63 9.18
C ILE A 57 -3.82 1.12 9.44
N THR A 58 -2.72 0.39 9.33
CA THR A 58 -2.69 -1.07 9.64
C THR A 58 -2.67 -1.39 11.14
N ARG A 59 -2.80 -0.39 12.03
CA ARG A 59 -2.77 -0.54 13.49
C ARG A 59 -1.48 -1.15 14.06
N VAL A 60 -0.39 -1.20 13.29
CA VAL A 60 0.96 -1.53 13.80
C VAL A 60 1.46 -0.41 14.73
N LEU A 61 1.09 0.83 14.43
CA LEU A 61 1.34 1.99 15.29
C LEU A 61 0.01 2.64 15.67
N ARG A 62 -0.06 3.15 16.90
CA ARG A 62 -1.19 3.99 17.32
C ARG A 62 -0.88 5.46 17.01
N PRO A 63 -1.83 6.26 16.53
CA PRO A 63 -1.66 7.71 16.46
C PRO A 63 -1.45 8.30 17.87
N THR A 64 -0.69 9.40 17.94
CA THR A 64 -0.56 10.18 19.20
C THR A 64 -1.80 11.06 19.40
N SER A 65 -2.39 11.54 18.29
CA SER A 65 -3.67 12.27 18.29
C SER A 65 -4.36 12.11 16.93
N GLY A 66 -5.62 12.50 16.85
CA GLY A 66 -6.49 12.32 15.70
C GLY A 66 -7.13 10.93 15.67
N THR A 67 -7.94 10.67 14.65
CA THR A 67 -8.78 9.47 14.56
C THR A 67 -8.67 8.85 13.18
N ILE A 68 -8.63 7.52 13.11
CA ILE A 68 -8.72 6.75 11.86
C ILE A 68 -10.02 5.95 11.94
N ARG A 69 -10.89 6.15 10.96
CA ARG A 69 -12.18 5.45 10.88
C ARG A 69 -12.20 4.51 9.67
N PHE A 70 -12.71 3.32 9.88
CA PHE A 70 -13.02 2.37 8.83
C PHE A 70 -14.54 2.16 8.79
N GLU A 71 -15.18 2.48 7.67
CA GLU A 71 -16.65 2.48 7.56
C GLU A 71 -17.36 3.29 8.67
N GLY A 72 -16.77 4.43 9.03
CA GLY A 72 -17.30 5.32 10.07
C GLY A 72 -16.92 4.93 11.49
N GLU A 73 -16.43 3.71 11.75
CA GLU A 73 -16.02 3.24 13.10
C GLU A 73 -14.55 3.55 13.39
N ASP A 74 -14.27 4.08 14.58
CA ASP A 74 -12.89 4.34 15.02
C ASP A 74 -12.13 3.03 15.24
N ILE A 75 -11.11 2.78 14.43
CA ILE A 75 -10.30 1.56 14.53
C ILE A 75 -9.51 1.45 15.86
N ALA A 76 -9.31 2.55 16.59
CA ALA A 76 -8.60 2.54 17.87
C ALA A 76 -9.37 1.72 18.93
N GLY A 77 -10.70 1.73 18.84
CA GLY A 77 -11.60 1.02 19.75
C GLY A 77 -11.81 -0.47 19.44
N PHE A 78 -11.31 -0.97 18.32
CA PHE A 78 -11.56 -2.35 17.90
C PHE A 78 -11.01 -3.38 18.89
N ASP A 79 -11.84 -4.33 19.27
CA ASP A 79 -11.44 -5.51 20.02
C ASP A 79 -10.62 -6.49 19.15
N ARG A 80 -10.20 -7.63 19.74
CA ARG A 80 -9.39 -8.63 19.02
C ARG A 80 -10.12 -9.23 17.81
N ARG A 81 -11.43 -9.43 17.89
CA ARG A 81 -12.25 -10.00 16.80
C ARG A 81 -12.42 -8.97 15.68
N GLN A 82 -12.75 -7.74 16.02
CA GLN A 82 -12.86 -6.62 15.09
C GLN A 82 -11.52 -6.34 14.40
N CYS A 83 -10.40 -6.37 15.13
CA CYS A 83 -9.06 -6.24 14.56
C CYS A 83 -8.77 -7.32 13.51
N LYS A 84 -9.13 -8.58 13.80
CA LYS A 84 -8.94 -9.69 12.85
C LYS A 84 -9.77 -9.50 11.59
N ALA A 85 -11.02 -9.05 11.73
CA ALA A 85 -11.89 -8.73 10.61
C ALA A 85 -11.36 -7.54 9.80
N TYR A 86 -10.91 -6.48 10.47
CA TYR A 86 -10.27 -5.31 9.84
C TYR A 86 -9.03 -5.68 9.04
N HIS A 87 -8.10 -6.45 9.64
CA HIS A 87 -6.88 -6.88 8.95
C HIS A 87 -7.15 -7.81 7.78
N ARG A 88 -8.29 -8.51 7.70
CA ARG A 88 -8.70 -9.24 6.52
C ARG A 88 -9.11 -8.30 5.39
N ARG A 89 -9.87 -7.24 5.72
CA ARG A 89 -10.43 -6.29 4.75
C ARG A 89 -9.43 -5.22 4.31
N VAL A 90 -8.43 -4.91 5.14
CA VAL A 90 -7.39 -3.92 4.88
C VAL A 90 -6.03 -4.62 4.88
N GLN A 91 -5.47 -4.79 3.69
CA GLN A 91 -4.19 -5.45 3.48
C GLN A 91 -3.10 -4.46 3.09
N ILE A 92 -1.84 -4.81 3.36
CA ILE A 92 -0.68 -4.00 2.97
C ILE A 92 0.31 -4.83 2.16
N ILE A 93 0.80 -4.22 1.09
CA ILE A 93 1.87 -4.74 0.24
C ILE A 93 3.06 -3.80 0.41
N PHE A 94 4.16 -4.35 0.92
CA PHE A 94 5.39 -3.62 1.19
C PHE A 94 6.32 -3.61 -0.02
N GLN A 95 7.28 -2.69 0.01
CA GLN A 95 8.31 -2.47 -0.99
C GLN A 95 9.14 -3.73 -1.33
N ASN A 96 9.44 -4.56 -0.34
CA ASN A 96 10.26 -5.77 -0.51
C ASN A 96 9.39 -7.04 -0.41
N PRO A 97 9.08 -7.71 -1.55
CA PRO A 97 8.31 -8.95 -1.53
C PRO A 97 9.02 -10.09 -0.81
N GLU A 98 10.35 -10.17 -0.89
CA GLU A 98 11.12 -11.22 -0.21
C GLU A 98 11.01 -11.13 1.31
N ALA A 99 11.02 -9.91 1.87
CA ALA A 99 10.81 -9.69 3.30
C ALA A 99 9.37 -9.99 3.76
N SER A 100 8.44 -10.13 2.83
CA SER A 100 7.03 -10.43 3.10
C SER A 100 6.72 -11.92 3.11
N LEU A 101 7.64 -12.76 2.66
CA LEU A 101 7.50 -14.22 2.59
C LEU A 101 8.55 -14.89 3.50
N ASP A 102 8.15 -15.94 4.21
CA ASP A 102 9.12 -16.73 4.98
C ASP A 102 10.01 -17.53 4.01
N PRO A 103 11.34 -17.29 3.98
CA PRO A 103 12.25 -17.95 3.04
C PRO A 103 12.38 -19.47 3.29
N SER A 104 11.98 -19.95 4.46
CA SER A 104 12.00 -21.37 4.83
C SER A 104 10.74 -22.14 4.41
N MET A 105 9.68 -21.42 4.04
CA MET A 105 8.40 -22.00 3.63
C MET A 105 8.29 -22.08 2.12
N ARG A 106 7.65 -23.16 1.62
CA ARG A 106 7.23 -23.19 0.21
C ARG A 106 6.12 -22.18 -0.02
N ILE A 107 6.05 -21.65 -1.25
CA ILE A 107 5.03 -20.69 -1.67
C ILE A 107 3.62 -21.21 -1.35
N ARG A 108 3.32 -22.49 -1.66
CA ARG A 108 2.05 -23.12 -1.32
C ARG A 108 1.70 -22.99 0.16
N ASP A 109 2.66 -23.26 1.03
CA ASP A 109 2.42 -23.32 2.46
C ASP A 109 2.21 -21.92 3.04
N SER A 110 2.92 -20.90 2.52
CA SER A 110 2.71 -19.49 2.85
C SER A 110 1.33 -18.97 2.44
N LEU A 111 0.82 -19.39 1.26
CA LEU A 111 -0.53 -19.01 0.81
C LEU A 111 -1.62 -19.71 1.63
N LEU A 112 -1.44 -21.00 1.94
CA LEU A 112 -2.35 -21.77 2.79
C LEU A 112 -2.41 -21.22 4.21
N GLU A 113 -1.28 -20.76 4.77
CA GLU A 113 -1.21 -20.16 6.10
C GLU A 113 -2.06 -18.89 6.18
N ALA A 114 -1.96 -17.99 5.19
CA ALA A 114 -2.77 -16.77 5.16
C ALA A 114 -4.27 -17.08 5.23
N MET A 115 -4.74 -18.08 4.47
CA MET A 115 -6.14 -18.51 4.52
C MET A 115 -6.49 -19.19 5.85
N ALA A 116 -5.58 -19.99 6.41
CA ALA A 116 -5.81 -20.70 7.67
C ALA A 116 -5.97 -19.74 8.87
N ILE A 117 -5.12 -18.70 8.97
CA ILE A 117 -5.19 -17.66 10.00
C ILE A 117 -6.59 -17.01 10.03
N HIS A 118 -7.18 -16.80 8.86
CA HIS A 118 -8.49 -16.15 8.72
C HIS A 118 -9.65 -17.16 8.61
N HIS A 119 -9.39 -18.46 8.76
CA HIS A 119 -10.38 -19.55 8.66
C HIS A 119 -11.15 -19.54 7.33
N LEU A 120 -10.48 -19.24 6.23
CA LEU A 120 -11.05 -19.24 4.89
C LEU A 120 -10.95 -20.61 4.23
N GLY A 121 -12.01 -21.00 3.51
CA GLY A 121 -12.11 -22.29 2.83
C GLY A 121 -12.45 -23.45 3.79
N GLU A 122 -13.45 -24.24 3.41
CA GLU A 122 -14.01 -25.32 4.22
C GLU A 122 -13.08 -26.53 4.32
N SER A 123 -12.28 -26.77 3.27
CA SER A 123 -11.33 -27.89 3.19
C SER A 123 -9.97 -27.42 2.64
N LYS A 124 -8.97 -28.30 2.70
CA LYS A 124 -7.66 -28.05 2.09
C LYS A 124 -7.75 -28.00 0.57
N GLU A 125 -8.61 -28.81 -0.01
CA GLU A 125 -8.88 -28.85 -1.44
C GLU A 125 -9.51 -27.54 -1.92
N ALA A 126 -10.56 -27.06 -1.24
CA ALA A 126 -11.21 -25.76 -1.56
C ALA A 126 -10.22 -24.59 -1.44
N ARG A 127 -9.32 -24.61 -0.43
CA ARG A 127 -8.26 -23.59 -0.31
C ARG A 127 -7.31 -23.65 -1.49
N MET A 128 -6.92 -24.86 -1.92
CA MET A 128 -5.99 -25.03 -3.04
C MET A 128 -6.61 -24.57 -4.36
N GLU A 129 -7.88 -24.89 -4.62
CA GLU A 129 -8.61 -24.41 -5.80
C GLU A 129 -8.66 -22.88 -5.84
N LYS A 130 -8.95 -22.23 -4.70
CA LYS A 130 -8.92 -20.75 -4.59
C LYS A 130 -7.53 -20.20 -4.83
N ILE A 131 -6.47 -20.80 -4.27
CA ILE A 131 -5.08 -20.40 -4.50
C ILE A 131 -4.76 -20.46 -5.99
N GLN A 132 -5.08 -21.57 -6.67
CA GLN A 132 -4.80 -21.73 -8.10
C GLN A 132 -5.60 -20.72 -8.96
N ALA A 133 -6.85 -20.45 -8.61
CA ALA A 133 -7.65 -19.43 -9.28
C ALA A 133 -7.02 -18.04 -9.13
N THR A 134 -6.61 -17.68 -7.93
CA THR A 134 -5.97 -16.36 -7.65
C THR A 134 -4.58 -16.26 -8.29
N LEU A 135 -3.80 -17.35 -8.36
CA LEU A 135 -2.52 -17.36 -9.10
C LEU A 135 -2.73 -17.04 -10.57
N ARG A 136 -3.73 -17.67 -11.22
CA ARG A 136 -4.09 -17.37 -12.63
C ARG A 136 -4.50 -15.91 -12.81
N GLN A 137 -5.26 -15.36 -11.87
CA GLN A 137 -5.69 -13.94 -11.88
C GLN A 137 -4.52 -12.96 -11.82
N VAL A 138 -3.46 -13.30 -11.09
CA VAL A 138 -2.24 -12.47 -11.04
C VAL A 138 -1.20 -12.88 -12.11
N GLY A 139 -1.53 -13.80 -13.02
CA GLY A 139 -0.67 -14.25 -14.11
C GLY A 139 0.51 -15.10 -13.66
N LEU A 140 0.35 -15.91 -12.61
CA LEU A 140 1.38 -16.82 -12.11
C LEU A 140 1.01 -18.29 -12.40
N PRO A 141 1.98 -19.11 -12.83
CA PRO A 141 1.77 -20.54 -13.08
C PRO A 141 1.79 -21.37 -11.80
N ASP A 142 1.02 -22.46 -11.79
CA ASP A 142 0.83 -23.35 -10.62
C ASP A 142 2.14 -24.03 -10.16
N TYR A 143 3.13 -24.23 -11.03
CA TYR A 143 4.40 -24.87 -10.65
C TYR A 143 5.16 -24.08 -9.56
N LEU A 144 4.92 -22.77 -9.45
CA LEU A 144 5.54 -21.93 -8.43
C LEU A 144 5.15 -22.37 -7.01
N LEU A 145 4.02 -23.03 -6.83
CA LEU A 145 3.56 -23.54 -5.53
C LEU A 145 4.56 -24.48 -4.85
N SER A 146 5.38 -25.20 -5.64
CA SER A 146 6.42 -26.09 -5.13
C SER A 146 7.75 -25.40 -4.82
N ARG A 147 7.91 -24.15 -5.24
CA ARG A 147 9.14 -23.34 -5.08
C ARG A 147 9.22 -22.67 -3.71
N TYR A 148 10.41 -22.19 -3.39
CA TYR A 148 10.69 -21.31 -2.26
C TYR A 148 10.87 -19.87 -2.74
N PRO A 149 10.72 -18.85 -1.87
CA PRO A 149 10.85 -17.43 -2.26
C PRO A 149 12.17 -17.10 -2.98
N HIS A 150 13.28 -17.65 -2.59
CA HIS A 150 14.58 -17.45 -3.22
C HIS A 150 14.74 -18.11 -4.61
N GLN A 151 13.73 -18.83 -5.10
CA GLN A 151 13.75 -19.53 -6.40
C GLN A 151 12.87 -18.85 -7.45
N ILE A 152 12.36 -17.65 -7.18
CA ILE A 152 11.49 -16.89 -8.05
C ILE A 152 12.08 -15.52 -8.36
N SER A 153 11.68 -14.92 -9.47
CA SER A 153 12.08 -13.56 -9.82
C SER A 153 11.39 -12.50 -8.95
N GLY A 154 11.95 -11.30 -8.88
CA GLY A 154 11.34 -10.19 -8.13
C GLY A 154 9.91 -9.86 -8.58
N GLY A 155 9.64 -9.89 -9.90
CA GLY A 155 8.30 -9.69 -10.45
C GLY A 155 7.31 -10.80 -10.07
N GLU A 156 7.74 -12.08 -10.09
CA GLU A 156 6.94 -13.21 -9.59
C GLU A 156 6.68 -13.08 -8.10
N GLY A 157 7.69 -12.68 -7.31
CA GLY A 157 7.57 -12.41 -5.87
C GLY A 157 6.53 -11.33 -5.57
N GLN A 158 6.55 -10.23 -6.32
CA GLN A 158 5.58 -9.15 -6.15
C GLN A 158 4.16 -9.60 -6.49
N ARG A 159 3.97 -10.30 -7.61
CA ARG A 159 2.66 -10.89 -7.97
C ARG A 159 2.19 -11.89 -6.92
N LEU A 160 3.10 -12.64 -6.32
CA LEU A 160 2.77 -13.61 -5.27
C LEU A 160 2.31 -12.92 -3.97
N VAL A 161 2.94 -11.81 -3.57
CA VAL A 161 2.49 -11.03 -2.41
C VAL A 161 1.12 -10.40 -2.68
N ILE A 162 0.86 -9.93 -3.91
CA ILE A 162 -0.46 -9.48 -4.35
C ILE A 162 -1.46 -10.65 -4.26
N CYS A 163 -1.13 -11.83 -4.79
CA CYS A 163 -1.96 -13.03 -4.71
C CYS A 163 -2.32 -13.35 -3.26
N ARG A 164 -1.34 -13.37 -2.36
CA ARG A 164 -1.57 -13.64 -0.92
C ARG A 164 -2.55 -12.65 -0.29
N ALA A 165 -2.45 -11.37 -0.63
CA ALA A 165 -3.39 -10.37 -0.16
C ALA A 165 -4.81 -10.61 -0.71
N LEU A 166 -4.94 -10.93 -2.00
CA LEU A 166 -6.23 -11.17 -2.66
C LEU A 166 -6.96 -12.41 -2.12
N LEU A 167 -6.24 -13.45 -1.66
CA LEU A 167 -6.85 -14.62 -1.04
C LEU A 167 -7.72 -14.27 0.18
N LEU A 168 -7.46 -13.15 0.82
CA LEU A 168 -8.23 -12.65 1.96
C LEU A 168 -9.46 -11.83 1.56
N GLU A 169 -9.66 -11.58 0.25
CA GLU A 169 -10.76 -10.77 -0.30
C GLU A 169 -10.79 -9.36 0.35
N PRO A 170 -9.73 -8.59 0.22
CA PRO A 170 -9.63 -7.28 0.83
C PRO A 170 -10.55 -6.27 0.12
N GLU A 171 -10.93 -5.21 0.83
CA GLU A 171 -11.61 -4.05 0.26
C GLU A 171 -10.62 -2.90 0.00
N VAL A 172 -9.58 -2.84 0.84
CA VAL A 172 -8.53 -1.81 0.77
C VAL A 172 -7.16 -2.47 0.68
N LEU A 173 -6.37 -2.06 -0.31
CA LEU A 173 -4.95 -2.38 -0.41
C LEU A 173 -4.11 -1.12 -0.20
N LEU A 174 -3.26 -1.14 0.82
CA LEU A 174 -2.17 -0.19 0.98
C LEU A 174 -0.97 -0.71 0.19
N LEU A 175 -0.51 0.06 -0.76
CA LEU A 175 0.58 -0.27 -1.68
C LEU A 175 1.76 0.65 -1.31
N ASP A 176 2.66 0.20 -0.42
CA ASP A 176 3.79 1.01 0.07
C ASP A 176 5.03 0.74 -0.80
N GLU A 177 5.24 1.59 -1.81
CA GLU A 177 6.28 1.50 -2.84
C GLU A 177 6.33 0.13 -3.55
N PRO A 178 5.21 -0.39 -4.06
CA PRO A 178 5.10 -1.79 -4.49
C PRO A 178 5.95 -2.15 -5.71
N THR A 179 6.54 -1.19 -6.40
CA THR A 179 7.29 -1.39 -7.65
C THR A 179 8.69 -0.79 -7.64
N SER A 180 9.13 -0.15 -6.56
CA SER A 180 10.38 0.62 -6.52
C SER A 180 11.67 -0.22 -6.66
N MET A 181 11.59 -1.54 -6.44
CA MET A 181 12.72 -2.48 -6.56
C MET A 181 12.71 -3.29 -7.87
N LEU A 182 11.80 -2.96 -8.79
CA LEU A 182 11.60 -3.69 -10.05
C LEU A 182 12.11 -2.87 -11.23
N ASP A 183 12.55 -3.54 -12.29
CA ASP A 183 12.85 -2.87 -13.55
C ASP A 183 11.59 -2.26 -14.18
N VAL A 184 11.78 -1.29 -15.09
CA VAL A 184 10.70 -0.49 -15.67
C VAL A 184 9.63 -1.35 -16.36
N SER A 185 10.04 -2.44 -17.02
CA SER A 185 9.12 -3.31 -17.75
C SER A 185 8.24 -4.13 -16.81
N VAL A 186 8.83 -4.66 -15.76
CA VAL A 186 8.11 -5.40 -14.71
C VAL A 186 7.23 -4.45 -13.90
N GLN A 187 7.71 -3.25 -13.59
CA GLN A 187 6.93 -2.20 -12.94
C GLN A 187 5.65 -1.89 -13.73
N ALA A 188 5.76 -1.61 -15.05
CA ALA A 188 4.59 -1.37 -15.90
C ALA A 188 3.61 -2.56 -15.89
N SER A 189 4.14 -3.78 -15.90
CA SER A 189 3.33 -5.01 -15.84
C SER A 189 2.56 -5.15 -14.52
N ILE A 190 3.19 -4.82 -13.37
CA ILE A 190 2.52 -4.82 -12.05
C ILE A 190 1.48 -3.70 -11.95
N MET A 191 1.78 -2.51 -12.49
CA MET A 191 0.84 -1.39 -12.52
C MET A 191 -0.41 -1.72 -13.32
N ASN A 192 -0.26 -2.34 -14.50
CA ASN A 192 -1.40 -2.83 -15.29
C ASN A 192 -2.22 -3.86 -14.52
N LEU A 193 -1.55 -4.85 -13.91
CA LEU A 193 -2.22 -5.85 -13.07
C LEU A 193 -3.05 -5.19 -11.95
N LEU A 194 -2.49 -4.24 -11.23
CA LEU A 194 -3.21 -3.54 -10.14
C LEU A 194 -4.42 -2.78 -10.65
N ARG A 195 -4.33 -2.13 -11.82
CA ARG A 195 -5.46 -1.45 -12.44
C ARG A 195 -6.57 -2.43 -12.84
N ASP A 196 -6.20 -3.54 -13.47
CA ASP A 196 -7.16 -4.55 -13.92
C ASP A 196 -7.86 -5.20 -12.72
N LEU A 197 -7.11 -5.54 -11.65
CA LEU A 197 -7.67 -6.04 -10.39
C LEU A 197 -8.60 -5.03 -9.71
N GLN A 198 -8.27 -3.72 -9.75
CA GLN A 198 -9.15 -2.70 -9.21
C GLN A 198 -10.49 -2.65 -9.93
N GLN A 199 -10.47 -2.71 -11.26
CA GLN A 199 -11.69 -2.69 -12.08
C GLN A 199 -12.54 -3.96 -11.90
N GLU A 200 -11.88 -5.11 -11.83
CA GLU A 200 -12.55 -6.42 -11.73
C GLU A 200 -13.15 -6.65 -10.33
N LEU A 201 -12.41 -6.30 -9.28
CA LEU A 201 -12.76 -6.60 -7.89
C LEU A 201 -13.31 -5.41 -7.09
N GLY A 202 -13.33 -4.20 -7.68
CA GLY A 202 -13.77 -2.99 -6.98
C GLY A 202 -12.85 -2.55 -5.84
N LEU A 203 -11.55 -2.87 -5.92
CA LEU A 203 -10.58 -2.61 -4.86
C LEU A 203 -10.32 -1.12 -4.67
N THR A 204 -10.14 -0.72 -3.42
CA THR A 204 -9.74 0.64 -3.05
C THR A 204 -8.25 0.67 -2.74
N TYR A 205 -7.51 1.62 -3.32
CA TYR A 205 -6.06 1.70 -3.11
C TYR A 205 -5.64 2.97 -2.37
N LEU A 206 -4.72 2.80 -1.41
CA LEU A 206 -3.79 3.84 -1.00
C LEU A 206 -2.43 3.50 -1.62
N TYR A 207 -2.07 4.19 -2.69
CA TYR A 207 -0.80 3.98 -3.39
C TYR A 207 0.24 4.98 -2.89
N ILE A 208 1.27 4.49 -2.22
CA ILE A 208 2.35 5.29 -1.65
C ILE A 208 3.60 5.11 -2.51
N THR A 209 4.19 6.23 -2.94
CA THR A 209 5.43 6.25 -3.72
C THR A 209 6.20 7.55 -3.50
N HIS A 210 7.43 7.59 -3.93
CA HIS A 210 8.20 8.83 -4.10
C HIS A 210 8.15 9.35 -5.55
N ASP A 211 7.60 8.57 -6.47
CA ASP A 211 7.47 8.88 -7.89
C ASP A 211 6.07 9.43 -8.19
N ILE A 212 6.00 10.73 -8.52
CA ILE A 212 4.74 11.42 -8.80
C ILE A 212 4.14 11.02 -10.16
N GLU A 213 4.96 10.62 -11.14
CA GLU A 213 4.49 10.23 -12.48
C GLU A 213 3.69 8.92 -12.41
N LEU A 214 4.14 7.96 -11.62
CA LEU A 214 3.38 6.73 -11.37
C LEU A 214 1.99 7.03 -10.81
N LEU A 215 1.87 8.04 -9.94
CA LEU A 215 0.57 8.45 -9.44
C LEU A 215 -0.29 9.11 -10.52
N GLY A 216 0.30 9.86 -11.42
CA GLY A 216 -0.41 10.41 -12.57
C GLY A 216 -1.08 9.34 -13.44
N TRP A 217 -0.57 8.13 -13.42
CA TRP A 217 -1.10 7.03 -14.21
C TRP A 217 -2.21 6.21 -13.49
N ILE A 218 -2.13 6.01 -12.17
CA ILE A 218 -3.04 5.11 -11.43
C ILE A 218 -4.01 5.85 -10.51
N SER A 219 -3.72 7.09 -10.10
CA SER A 219 -4.47 7.76 -9.04
C SER A 219 -5.68 8.52 -9.57
N HIS A 220 -6.73 8.59 -8.76
CA HIS A 220 -7.88 9.47 -8.95
C HIS A 220 -7.70 10.78 -8.16
N THR A 221 -7.16 10.67 -6.96
CA THR A 221 -6.82 11.78 -6.06
C THR A 221 -5.36 11.64 -5.66
N ILE A 222 -4.63 12.75 -5.58
CA ILE A 222 -3.23 12.76 -5.17
C ILE A 222 -3.08 13.67 -3.94
N GLY A 223 -2.41 13.13 -2.91
CA GLY A 223 -1.94 13.87 -1.75
C GLY A 223 -0.43 13.99 -1.78
N VAL A 224 0.08 15.20 -1.61
CA VAL A 224 1.51 15.49 -1.53
C VAL A 224 1.90 15.69 -0.08
N MET A 225 2.87 14.91 0.40
CA MET A 225 3.30 14.91 1.79
C MET A 225 4.72 15.46 1.94
N GLN A 226 4.90 16.47 2.78
CA GLN A 226 6.18 17.07 3.11
C GLN A 226 6.32 17.23 4.63
N LYS A 227 7.45 16.77 5.21
CA LYS A 227 7.77 16.92 6.64
C LYS A 227 6.62 16.58 7.58
N GLY A 228 5.96 15.46 7.34
CA GLY A 228 4.86 14.96 8.17
C GLY A 228 3.47 15.54 7.85
N ARG A 229 3.34 16.48 6.94
CA ARG A 229 2.08 17.17 6.61
C ARG A 229 1.64 16.90 5.18
N LEU A 230 0.34 16.83 4.96
CA LEU A 230 -0.22 16.99 3.62
C LEU A 230 -0.17 18.47 3.25
N VAL A 231 0.59 18.79 2.21
CA VAL A 231 0.77 20.18 1.74
C VAL A 231 -0.12 20.51 0.56
N GLU A 232 -0.53 19.50 -0.19
CA GLU A 232 -1.50 19.62 -1.29
C GLU A 232 -2.32 18.33 -1.42
N VAL A 233 -3.61 18.45 -1.69
CA VAL A 233 -4.51 17.33 -2.02
C VAL A 233 -5.46 17.82 -3.10
N GLY A 234 -5.60 17.06 -4.17
CA GLY A 234 -6.49 17.39 -5.28
C GLY A 234 -6.76 16.22 -6.19
N SER A 235 -7.59 16.43 -7.21
CA SER A 235 -7.72 15.46 -8.30
C SER A 235 -6.36 15.26 -8.98
N ARG A 236 -6.18 14.10 -9.61
CA ARG A 236 -4.98 13.81 -10.41
C ARG A 236 -4.63 14.97 -11.33
N ASP A 237 -5.60 15.42 -12.13
CA ASP A 237 -5.39 16.48 -13.14
C ASP A 237 -4.99 17.81 -12.48
N GLN A 238 -5.62 18.17 -11.36
CA GLN A 238 -5.26 19.38 -10.61
C GLN A 238 -3.81 19.34 -10.11
N VAL A 239 -3.39 18.23 -9.49
CA VAL A 239 -2.03 18.14 -8.90
C VAL A 239 -0.96 18.01 -9.98
N MET A 240 -1.26 17.30 -11.09
CA MET A 240 -0.29 17.07 -12.17
C MET A 240 -0.15 18.26 -13.13
N GLU A 241 -1.25 18.95 -13.45
CA GLU A 241 -1.26 19.98 -14.49
C GLU A 241 -1.29 21.41 -13.91
N ALA A 242 -1.90 21.61 -12.74
CA ALA A 242 -2.04 22.92 -12.11
C ALA A 242 -1.69 22.90 -10.61
N PRO A 243 -0.49 22.44 -10.22
CA PRO A 243 -0.06 22.37 -8.84
C PRO A 243 -0.01 23.74 -8.18
N VAL A 244 -0.53 23.84 -6.96
CA VAL A 244 -0.57 25.12 -6.21
C VAL A 244 0.65 25.25 -5.32
N HIS A 245 0.99 24.19 -4.58
CA HIS A 245 2.04 24.27 -3.57
C HIS A 245 3.46 24.27 -4.21
N PRO A 246 4.40 25.13 -3.76
CA PRO A 246 5.76 25.20 -4.32
C PRO A 246 6.50 23.86 -4.34
N TYR A 247 6.35 23.06 -3.28
CA TYR A 247 6.97 21.74 -3.19
C TYR A 247 6.41 20.75 -4.22
N THR A 248 5.13 20.81 -4.54
CA THR A 248 4.52 19.99 -5.61
C THR A 248 5.11 20.35 -6.96
N LYS A 249 5.29 21.67 -7.23
CA LYS A 249 5.94 22.18 -8.44
C LYS A 249 7.38 21.70 -8.55
N GLU A 250 8.13 21.74 -7.43
CA GLU A 250 9.50 21.25 -7.34
C GLU A 250 9.58 19.73 -7.64
N LEU A 251 8.69 18.93 -7.07
CA LEU A 251 8.61 17.49 -7.34
C LEU A 251 8.39 17.22 -8.83
N LEU A 252 7.42 17.85 -9.44
CA LEU A 252 7.10 17.68 -10.87
C LEU A 252 8.26 18.17 -11.76
N TYR A 253 8.87 19.32 -11.43
CA TYR A 253 10.00 19.86 -12.18
C TYR A 253 11.22 18.94 -12.14
N SER A 254 11.52 18.33 -11.01
CA SER A 254 12.66 17.43 -10.84
C SER A 254 12.56 16.20 -11.75
N TYR A 255 11.35 15.72 -12.01
CA TYR A 255 11.11 14.58 -12.89
C TYR A 255 11.19 14.96 -14.38
N THR A 256 10.57 16.06 -14.79
CA THR A 256 10.56 16.47 -16.21
C THR A 256 11.92 16.88 -16.75
N HIS A 257 12.88 17.24 -15.88
CA HIS A 257 14.23 17.67 -16.29
C HIS A 257 15.30 16.59 -16.15
N TRP A 258 14.98 15.44 -15.54
CA TRP A 258 15.93 14.31 -15.49
C TRP A 258 15.99 13.51 -16.81
N GLU A 259 14.93 13.54 -17.61
CA GLU A 259 14.94 12.92 -18.94
C GLU A 259 15.75 13.70 -20.01
N GLY A 260 16.19 14.92 -19.73
CA GLY A 260 16.94 15.79 -20.66
C GLY A 260 18.43 15.97 -20.40
N GLY A 261 18.98 15.42 -19.30
CA GLY A 261 20.37 15.63 -18.92
C GLY A 261 21.25 14.41 -19.16
N ALA A 262 22.01 14.42 -20.27
CA ALA A 262 23.21 13.59 -20.39
C ALA A 262 24.11 13.86 -19.17
N ALA A 263 24.53 12.79 -18.48
CA ALA A 263 25.51 12.87 -17.41
C ALA A 263 26.83 13.52 -17.94
N PRO A 264 27.51 14.32 -17.11
CA PRO A 264 28.85 14.79 -17.44
C PRO A 264 29.89 13.69 -17.43
#